data_d5cc266ff837842ac5a021610f7bf6c9
#
_entry.id   d5cc266ff837842ac5a021610f7bf6c9
#
_cell.length_a   1.000
_cell.length_b   1.000
_cell.length_c   1.000
_cell.angle_alpha   90.00
_cell.angle_beta   90.00
_cell.angle_gamma   90.00
#
_symmetry.space_group_name_H-M   'P 1'
#
loop_
_entity.id
_entity.type
_entity.pdbx_description
1 polymer ?
#
loop_
_entity_poly.entity_id
_entity_poly.type
_entity_poly.pdbx_seq_one_letter_code
_entity_poly.pdbx_strand_id
1 'polypeptide(L)'
;MGQKVHPTGIRLGIVKDWSSRWYADSKEFPEFVHMDHKVREFVKEKLKDASVSRVTIERPAKKANITIHTARPGIVIGKKGEDIEKLQAEYEKVLAARNVDPRTRRDDLVGAKKKATKPETAEEEA
;
A
#
# COMPACT_ATOMS: atom_id res chain seq x y z
N MET A 1 37.68 6.80 0.48
CA MET A 1 36.49 6.88 -0.39
C MET A 1 35.39 7.60 0.37
N GLY A 2 34.88 8.68 -0.18
CA GLY A 2 33.83 9.46 0.46
C GLY A 2 32.45 8.80 0.34
N GLN A 3 31.63 8.91 1.36
CA GLN A 3 30.22 8.54 1.30
C GLN A 3 29.44 9.70 0.68
N LYS A 4 28.52 9.39 -0.25
CA LYS A 4 27.66 10.38 -0.89
C LYS A 4 26.34 10.49 -0.15
N VAL A 5 25.94 11.72 0.18
CA VAL A 5 24.64 12.01 0.76
C VAL A 5 23.57 11.95 -0.34
N HIS A 6 22.40 11.45 0.00
CA HIS A 6 21.27 11.44 -0.92
C HIS A 6 20.87 12.88 -1.30
N PRO A 7 20.79 13.22 -2.59
CA PRO A 7 20.61 14.61 -3.02
C PRO A 7 19.26 15.21 -2.59
N THR A 8 18.21 14.41 -2.56
CA THR A 8 16.90 14.83 -2.05
C THR A 8 16.90 14.90 -0.53
N GLY A 9 17.57 13.98 0.15
CA GLY A 9 17.61 13.92 1.60
C GLY A 9 18.24 15.16 2.24
N ILE A 10 19.33 15.67 1.69
CA ILE A 10 19.99 16.88 2.21
C ILE A 10 19.16 18.15 2.00
N ARG A 11 18.25 18.15 1.02
CA ARG A 11 17.40 19.30 0.67
C ARG A 11 16.02 19.25 1.33
N LEU A 12 15.72 18.20 2.07
CA LEU A 12 14.45 18.09 2.78
C LEU A 12 14.30 19.20 3.83
N GLY A 13 13.13 19.81 3.86
CA GLY A 13 12.83 20.91 4.76
C GLY A 13 13.34 22.30 4.33
N ILE A 14 14.16 22.39 3.28
CA ILE A 14 14.68 23.65 2.73
C ILE A 14 14.09 23.89 1.34
N VAL A 15 14.41 23.04 0.36
CA VAL A 15 13.98 23.15 -1.05
C VAL A 15 13.02 22.03 -1.43
N LYS A 16 13.27 20.84 -0.92
CA LYS A 16 12.45 19.64 -1.18
C LYS A 16 11.58 19.31 0.01
N ASP A 17 10.43 18.71 -0.27
CA ASP A 17 9.51 18.22 0.72
C ASP A 17 9.42 16.69 0.67
N TRP A 18 8.87 16.11 1.74
CA TRP A 18 8.68 14.68 1.86
C TRP A 18 7.63 14.18 0.86
N SER A 19 7.88 13.02 0.28
CA SER A 19 6.89 12.35 -0.57
C SER A 19 5.83 11.60 0.25
N SER A 20 6.14 11.23 1.47
CA SER A 20 5.19 10.65 2.43
C SER A 20 5.16 11.51 3.68
N ARG A 21 3.98 11.96 4.07
CA ARG A 21 3.75 12.80 5.26
C ARG A 21 2.82 12.08 6.21
N TRP A 22 3.36 11.28 7.08
CA TRP A 22 2.61 10.57 8.11
C TRP A 22 3.52 10.17 9.25
N TYR A 23 2.92 9.89 10.39
CA TYR A 23 3.58 9.36 11.56
C TYR A 23 3.02 7.98 11.87
N ALA A 24 3.89 7.05 12.27
CA ALA A 24 3.52 5.71 12.72
C ALA A 24 4.46 5.22 13.81
N ASP A 25 3.95 4.37 14.68
CA ASP A 25 4.75 3.68 15.67
C ASP A 25 5.72 2.68 15.03
N SER A 26 6.74 2.27 15.79
CA SER A 26 7.77 1.34 15.32
C SER A 26 7.21 0.02 14.79
N LYS A 27 6.04 -0.40 15.26
CA LYS A 27 5.37 -1.63 14.82
C LYS A 27 4.66 -1.48 13.48
N GLU A 28 4.04 -0.32 13.25
CA GLU A 28 3.24 -0.02 12.06
C GLU A 28 4.08 0.58 10.92
N PHE A 29 5.21 1.19 11.27
CA PHE A 29 6.07 1.88 10.31
C PHE A 29 6.47 1.02 9.10
N PRO A 30 6.99 -0.21 9.24
CA PRO A 30 7.38 -1.02 8.10
C PRO A 30 6.19 -1.38 7.20
N GLU A 31 5.01 -1.55 7.75
CA GLU A 31 3.81 -1.84 6.98
C GLU A 31 3.39 -0.65 6.12
N PHE A 32 3.40 0.55 6.69
CA PHE A 32 3.04 1.76 5.97
C PHE A 32 4.04 2.10 4.86
N VAL A 33 5.33 1.95 5.11
CA VAL A 33 6.36 2.12 4.08
C VAL A 33 6.15 1.17 2.91
N HIS A 34 5.86 -0.08 3.21
CA HIS A 34 5.64 -1.09 2.19
C HIS A 34 4.33 -0.86 1.42
N MET A 35 3.26 -0.42 2.09
CA MET A 35 2.02 -0.01 1.42
C MET A 35 2.25 1.19 0.50
N ASP A 36 2.94 2.21 0.96
CA ASP A 36 3.25 3.39 0.16
C ASP A 36 4.05 3.04 -1.10
N HIS A 37 4.99 2.13 -0.99
CA HIS A 37 5.77 1.67 -2.14
C HIS A 37 4.89 0.99 -3.19
N LYS A 38 4.02 0.07 -2.78
CA LYS A 38 3.08 -0.60 -3.69
C LYS A 38 2.08 0.35 -4.33
N VAL A 39 1.59 1.32 -3.58
CA VAL A 39 0.70 2.34 -4.11
C VAL A 39 1.39 3.14 -5.21
N ARG A 40 2.64 3.55 -4.99
CA ARG A 40 3.41 4.27 -5.99
C ARG A 40 3.67 3.45 -7.24
N GLU A 41 4.00 2.18 -7.09
CA GLU A 41 4.17 1.27 -8.22
C GLU A 41 2.85 1.10 -9.00
N PHE A 42 1.76 0.84 -8.29
CA PHE A 42 0.43 0.70 -8.88
C PHE A 42 0.01 1.94 -9.67
N VAL A 43 0.16 3.13 -9.08
CA VAL A 43 -0.19 4.40 -9.75
C VAL A 43 0.67 4.62 -10.99
N LYS A 44 1.97 4.38 -10.91
CA LYS A 44 2.87 4.51 -12.06
C LYS A 44 2.56 3.53 -13.17
N GLU A 45 2.17 2.33 -12.82
CA GLU A 45 1.83 1.28 -13.79
C GLU A 45 0.51 1.54 -14.49
N LYS A 46 -0.51 1.95 -13.76
CA LYS A 46 -1.83 2.28 -14.32
C LYS A 46 -1.84 3.59 -15.13
N LEU A 47 -1.07 4.57 -14.72
CA LEU A 47 -1.05 5.91 -15.29
C LEU A 47 0.21 6.17 -16.13
N LYS A 48 0.72 5.17 -16.84
CA LYS A 48 1.89 5.33 -17.74
C LYS A 48 1.68 6.43 -18.77
N ASP A 49 0.49 6.50 -19.34
CA ASP A 49 0.15 7.47 -20.39
C ASP A 49 -0.02 8.90 -19.87
N ALA A 50 -0.26 9.04 -18.58
CA ALA A 50 -0.45 10.33 -17.94
C ALA A 50 0.85 11.03 -17.53
N SER A 51 1.99 10.37 -17.65
CA SER A 51 3.31 10.91 -17.28
C SER A 51 3.35 11.42 -15.84
N VAL A 52 3.14 10.52 -14.88
CA VAL A 52 3.18 10.83 -13.44
C VAL A 52 4.60 11.20 -13.01
N SER A 53 4.78 12.39 -12.45
CA SER A 53 6.08 12.86 -11.97
C SER A 53 6.37 12.41 -10.53
N ARG A 54 5.42 12.60 -9.63
CA ARG A 54 5.53 12.19 -8.23
C ARG A 54 4.16 11.89 -7.63
N VAL A 55 4.17 11.08 -6.60
CA VAL A 55 2.98 10.75 -5.80
C VAL A 55 3.27 11.11 -4.36
N THR A 56 2.46 11.99 -3.79
CA THR A 56 2.54 12.38 -2.38
C THR A 56 1.45 11.65 -1.61
N ILE A 57 1.81 11.02 -0.50
CA ILE A 57 0.90 10.25 0.33
C ILE A 57 0.84 10.87 1.71
N GLU A 58 -0.35 11.21 2.16
CA GLU A 58 -0.63 11.71 3.51
C GLU A 58 -1.60 10.75 4.20
N ARG A 59 -1.37 10.50 5.48
CA ARG A 59 -2.22 9.62 6.29
C ARG A 59 -2.74 10.38 7.51
N PRO A 60 -3.74 11.26 7.35
CA PRO A 60 -4.40 11.88 8.49
C PRO A 60 -5.36 10.86 9.12
N ALA A 61 -5.11 10.47 10.38
CA ALA A 61 -5.89 9.50 11.13
C ALA A 61 -6.05 8.15 10.37
N LYS A 62 -7.27 7.74 10.05
CA LYS A 62 -7.58 6.47 9.37
C LYS A 62 -7.72 6.58 7.85
N LYS A 63 -7.50 7.76 7.30
CA LYS A 63 -7.63 8.02 5.86
C LYS A 63 -6.26 8.10 5.21
N ALA A 64 -6.19 7.81 3.93
CA ALA A 64 -5.01 8.04 3.11
C ALA A 64 -5.36 9.01 1.99
N ASN A 65 -4.69 10.15 1.96
CA ASN A 65 -4.81 11.14 0.89
C ASN A 65 -3.65 10.95 -0.08
N ILE A 66 -3.95 10.68 -1.33
CA ILE A 66 -2.95 10.46 -2.37
C ILE A 66 -3.05 11.61 -3.36
N THR A 67 -1.97 12.37 -3.47
CA THR A 67 -1.85 13.46 -4.42
C THR A 67 -0.94 13.03 -5.56
N ILE A 68 -1.47 12.99 -6.76
CA ILE A 68 -0.76 12.59 -7.96
C ILE A 68 -0.39 13.84 -8.77
N HIS A 69 0.90 14.06 -8.94
CA HIS A 69 1.41 15.14 -9.80
C HIS A 69 1.67 14.60 -11.20
N THR A 70 0.88 15.03 -12.16
CA THR A 70 0.94 14.56 -13.54
C THR A 70 1.00 15.72 -14.52
N ALA A 71 1.62 15.48 -15.69
CA ALA A 71 1.63 16.44 -16.78
C ALA A 71 0.30 16.48 -17.56
N ARG A 72 -0.46 15.40 -17.51
CA ARG A 72 -1.72 15.25 -18.26
C ARG A 72 -2.88 14.86 -17.33
N PRO A 73 -3.39 15.79 -16.53
CA PRO A 73 -4.44 15.47 -15.56
C PRO A 73 -5.76 15.03 -16.20
N GLY A 74 -6.04 15.47 -17.42
CA GLY A 74 -7.25 15.06 -18.15
C GLY A 74 -7.35 13.56 -18.41
N ILE A 75 -6.25 12.87 -18.60
CA ILE A 75 -6.22 11.41 -18.81
C ILE A 75 -6.54 10.69 -17.49
N VAL A 76 -6.08 11.21 -16.38
CA VAL A 76 -6.32 10.64 -15.04
C VAL A 76 -7.78 10.82 -14.62
N ILE A 77 -8.33 11.99 -14.88
CA ILE A 77 -9.71 12.33 -14.50
C ILE A 77 -10.72 11.56 -15.36
N GLY A 78 -10.43 11.41 -16.67
CA GLY A 78 -11.33 10.76 -17.61
C GLY A 78 -12.59 11.58 -17.90
N LYS A 79 -13.54 10.98 -18.58
CA LYS A 79 -14.83 11.61 -18.86
C LYS A 79 -15.69 11.62 -17.60
N LYS A 80 -16.11 12.80 -17.17
CA LYS A 80 -16.98 13.01 -16.00
C LYS A 80 -16.45 12.43 -14.65
N GLY A 81 -15.16 12.17 -14.55
CA GLY A 81 -14.55 11.63 -13.33
C GLY A 81 -14.67 10.11 -13.17
N GLU A 82 -15.12 9.36 -14.16
CA GLU A 82 -15.28 7.90 -14.08
C GLU A 82 -13.96 7.16 -13.84
N ASP A 83 -12.88 7.64 -14.42
CA ASP A 83 -11.57 6.98 -14.28
C ASP A 83 -10.96 7.22 -12.90
N ILE A 84 -11.22 8.35 -12.27
CA ILE A 84 -10.85 8.61 -10.87
C ILE A 84 -11.60 7.66 -9.93
N GLU A 85 -12.90 7.50 -10.12
CA GLU A 85 -13.71 6.61 -9.29
C GLU A 85 -13.25 5.14 -9.40
N LYS A 86 -12.91 4.70 -10.62
CA LYS A 86 -12.34 3.37 -10.86
C LYS A 86 -10.99 3.20 -10.17
N LEU A 87 -10.08 4.18 -10.29
CA LEU A 87 -8.79 4.17 -9.61
C LEU A 87 -8.94 4.12 -8.09
N GLN A 88 -9.89 4.88 -7.55
CA GLN A 88 -10.18 4.89 -6.13
C GLN A 88 -10.68 3.53 -5.64
N ALA A 89 -11.61 2.91 -6.36
CA ALA A 89 -12.10 1.58 -6.04
C ALA A 89 -11.03 0.48 -6.15
N GLU A 90 -10.17 0.54 -7.16
CA GLU A 90 -9.05 -0.39 -7.30
C GLU A 90 -8.01 -0.19 -6.20
N TYR A 91 -7.75 1.04 -5.83
CA TYR A 91 -6.84 1.38 -4.74
C TYR A 91 -7.34 0.86 -3.39
N GLU A 92 -8.62 1.01 -3.10
CA GLU A 92 -9.23 0.46 -1.90
C GLU A 92 -9.12 -1.07 -1.84
N LYS A 93 -9.26 -1.74 -2.98
CA LYS A 93 -9.04 -3.20 -3.07
C LYS A 93 -7.59 -3.59 -2.78
N VAL A 94 -6.63 -2.82 -3.28
CA VAL A 94 -5.19 -3.05 -3.01
C VAL A 94 -4.87 -2.86 -1.53
N LEU A 95 -5.47 -1.87 -0.88
CA LEU A 95 -5.33 -1.65 0.56
C LEU A 95 -6.02 -2.74 1.38
N ALA A 96 -7.26 -3.12 1.01
CA ALA A 96 -8.03 -4.13 1.70
C ALA A 96 -7.40 -5.53 1.60
N ALA A 97 -6.86 -5.89 0.44
CA ALA A 97 -6.17 -7.16 0.23
C ALA A 97 -4.92 -7.34 1.12
N ARG A 98 -4.51 -6.29 1.82
CA ARG A 98 -3.29 -6.26 2.60
C ARG A 98 -3.46 -6.05 4.10
N ASN A 99 -4.64 -5.72 4.54
CA ASN A 99 -4.99 -5.75 5.97
C ASN A 99 -5.06 -7.17 6.54
N VAL A 100 -4.77 -8.18 5.73
CA VAL A 100 -4.50 -9.53 6.22
C VAL A 100 -3.06 -9.54 6.73
N ASP A 101 -2.90 -9.32 8.02
CA ASP A 101 -1.64 -9.44 8.74
C ASP A 101 -0.99 -10.79 8.37
N PRO A 102 0.27 -10.80 7.89
CA PRO A 102 0.98 -12.04 7.59
C PRO A 102 1.08 -12.98 8.80
N ARG A 103 0.91 -12.47 10.02
CA ARG A 103 0.83 -13.27 11.24
C ARG A 103 -0.50 -14.02 11.34
N THR A 104 -1.61 -13.37 11.04
CA THR A 104 -2.94 -14.01 10.98
C THR A 104 -2.96 -15.13 9.96
N ARG A 105 -2.35 -14.90 8.79
CA ARG A 105 -2.22 -15.94 7.76
C ARG A 105 -1.39 -17.15 8.20
N ARG A 106 -0.40 -16.94 9.06
CA ARG A 106 0.40 -18.03 9.62
C ARG A 106 -0.38 -18.84 10.66
N ASP A 107 -1.15 -18.16 11.48
CA ASP A 107 -1.98 -18.78 12.52
C ASP A 107 -3.16 -19.54 11.91
N ASP A 108 -3.78 -19.02 10.86
CA ASP A 108 -4.84 -19.71 10.11
C ASP A 108 -4.31 -20.99 9.43
N LEU A 109 -3.11 -20.94 8.87
CA LEU A 109 -2.47 -22.12 8.26
C LEU A 109 -2.09 -23.17 9.31
N VAL A 110 -1.66 -22.76 10.49
CA VAL A 110 -1.36 -23.67 11.62
C VAL A 110 -2.65 -24.24 12.20
N GLY A 111 -3.70 -23.43 12.31
CA GLY A 111 -5.02 -23.86 12.75
C GLY A 111 -5.68 -24.86 11.78
N ALA A 112 -5.54 -24.63 10.49
CA ALA A 112 -6.03 -25.56 9.46
C ALA A 112 -5.30 -26.91 9.48
N LYS A 113 -3.98 -26.91 9.70
CA LYS A 113 -3.20 -28.15 9.87
C LYS A 113 -3.60 -28.92 11.13
N LYS A 114 -3.89 -28.24 12.24
CA LYS A 114 -4.36 -28.91 13.46
C LYS A 114 -5.74 -29.55 13.30
N LYS A 115 -6.63 -28.94 12.51
CA LYS A 115 -7.95 -29.53 12.20
C LYS A 115 -7.86 -30.72 11.25
N ALA A 116 -6.88 -30.76 10.35
CA ALA A 116 -6.69 -31.85 9.39
C ALA A 116 -6.00 -33.08 9.98
N THR A 117 -5.42 -33.00 11.17
CA THR A 117 -4.70 -34.11 11.83
C THR A 117 -5.44 -34.76 12.99
N LYS A 118 -6.74 -34.50 13.16
CA LYS A 118 -7.53 -35.21 14.13
C LYS A 118 -8.09 -36.48 13.44
N PRO A 119 -7.57 -37.67 13.74
CA PRO A 119 -8.18 -38.91 13.23
C PRO A 119 -9.53 -39.06 13.91
N GLU A 120 -10.54 -39.24 13.10
CA GLU A 120 -11.85 -39.72 13.52
C GLU A 120 -11.68 -41.16 13.98
N THR A 121 -11.56 -41.36 15.27
CA THR A 121 -11.73 -42.68 15.86
C THR A 121 -13.22 -42.98 15.80
N ALA A 122 -13.59 -43.80 14.84
CA ALA A 122 -14.86 -44.46 14.85
C ALA A 122 -14.92 -45.36 16.11
N GLU A 123 -15.78 -45.01 17.03
CA GLU A 123 -16.26 -45.98 18.01
C GLU A 123 -17.39 -46.77 17.36
N GLU A 124 -17.05 -47.95 16.96
CA GLU A 124 -18.00 -49.01 16.69
C GLU A 124 -18.23 -49.72 18.01
N GLU A 125 -19.36 -49.51 18.62
CA GLU A 125 -19.86 -50.41 19.65
C GLU A 125 -20.98 -51.27 19.11
N ALA A 126 -20.70 -52.49 19.21
CA ALA A 126 -21.66 -53.59 19.06
C ALA A 126 -22.68 -53.64 20.21
#